data_69fc4780d91dd79687185b9ec48e14f1
#
_entry.id   69fc4780d91dd79687185b9ec48e14f1
#
_cell.length_a   1.000
_cell.length_b   1.000
_cell.length_c   1.000
_cell.angle_alpha   90.00
_cell.angle_beta   90.00
_cell.angle_gamma   90.00
#
_symmetry.space_group_name_H-M   'P 1'
#
loop_
_entity.id
_entity.type
_entity.pdbx_description
1 polymer ?
#
loop_
_entity_poly.entity_id
_entity_poly.type
_entity_poly.pdbx_seq_one_letter_code
_entity_poly.pdbx_strand_id
1 'polypeptide(L)'
;MRFAPFTLSGLATVGAVTGYVFHLLNEAHINPDQVGQVRSTATLLARTPVALDAVVVVVVLLVLAATFSTAGYLLAFWGFRLTRHPGGTLRVQRGLLTTRSVTLEERRLRGVEVREPLLLRVVGGARCIAIATGLRENRGSDKGGELLQPPAPLAQAHRVAALVLEGIDPTGGALRAHGPAAQRRRYVRALGIALATVTVLVLLRVVAGFPDWPWWLSLLLLPGAVWLAGDRYRALGHGIVDGYLVRRLGSIDRRTAALRCDGIIGWRIHQSFFQRRVGLVTLVATTAGGHGAYEVPDVASAEALDLAADAVPGLLTPFLAGAGRQAS
;
A
#
# COMPACT_ATOMS: atom_id res chain seq x y z
N MET A 1 6.30 3.48 19.81
CA MET A 1 5.85 4.87 19.60
C MET A 1 6.57 5.59 18.46
N ARG A 2 7.86 5.32 18.15
CA ARG A 2 8.61 6.02 17.08
C ARG A 2 8.01 5.88 15.65
N PHE A 3 7.11 4.94 15.41
CA PHE A 3 6.46 4.73 14.11
C PHE A 3 5.12 5.47 13.95
N ALA A 4 4.59 6.04 15.04
CA ALA A 4 3.31 6.73 15.04
C ALA A 4 3.25 7.96 14.10
N PRO A 5 4.27 8.83 14.01
CA PRO A 5 4.24 10.01 13.15
C PRO A 5 4.21 9.68 11.65
N PHE A 6 4.66 8.47 11.27
CA PHE A 6 4.77 8.03 9.88
C PHE A 6 3.50 7.40 9.31
N THR A 7 2.40 7.48 10.05
CA THR A 7 1.08 7.10 9.53
C THR A 7 0.44 8.29 8.81
N LEU A 8 -0.18 8.07 7.64
CA LEU A 8 -0.82 9.14 6.87
C LEU A 8 -2.07 9.72 7.54
N SER A 9 -2.51 9.15 8.67
CA SER A 9 -3.68 9.60 9.40
C SER A 9 -3.55 11.04 9.91
N GLY A 10 -2.34 11.46 10.33
CA GLY A 10 -2.09 12.82 10.80
C GLY A 10 -2.27 13.88 9.73
N LEU A 11 -1.79 13.64 8.51
CA LEU A 11 -1.98 14.55 7.38
C LEU A 11 -3.45 14.68 7.00
N ALA A 12 -4.20 13.57 6.97
CA ALA A 12 -5.63 13.59 6.71
C ALA A 12 -6.40 14.37 7.79
N THR A 13 -6.03 14.21 9.06
CA THR A 13 -6.63 14.93 10.19
C THR A 13 -6.34 16.43 10.09
N VAL A 14 -5.08 16.81 9.84
CA VAL A 14 -4.71 18.22 9.67
C VAL A 14 -5.47 18.84 8.49
N GLY A 15 -5.52 18.17 7.35
CA GLY A 15 -6.29 18.64 6.18
C GLY A 15 -7.77 18.81 6.49
N ALA A 16 -8.39 17.85 7.18
CA ALA A 16 -9.81 17.93 7.57
C ALA A 16 -10.06 19.07 8.57
N VAL A 17 -9.22 19.22 9.60
CA VAL A 17 -9.34 20.29 10.59
C VAL A 17 -9.15 21.66 9.95
N THR A 18 -8.13 21.82 9.11
CA THR A 18 -7.86 23.08 8.42
C THR A 18 -9.01 23.43 7.47
N GLY A 19 -9.52 22.46 6.70
CA GLY A 19 -10.67 22.67 5.84
C GLY A 19 -11.95 23.03 6.60
N TYR A 20 -12.18 22.37 7.75
CA TYR A 20 -13.32 22.66 8.61
C TYR A 20 -13.23 24.05 9.26
N VAL A 21 -12.05 24.43 9.77
CA VAL A 21 -11.83 25.78 10.34
C VAL A 21 -12.03 26.84 9.26
N PHE A 22 -11.49 26.63 8.06
CA PHE A 22 -11.70 27.56 6.93
C PHE A 22 -13.20 27.67 6.57
N HIS A 23 -13.92 26.57 6.56
CA HIS A 23 -15.36 26.54 6.31
C HIS A 23 -16.13 27.33 7.39
N LEU A 24 -15.83 27.10 8.68
CA LEU A 24 -16.46 27.84 9.78
C LEU A 24 -16.18 29.34 9.72
N LEU A 25 -14.93 29.74 9.43
CA LEU A 25 -14.56 31.15 9.27
C LEU A 25 -15.32 31.81 8.12
N ASN A 26 -15.49 31.09 7.02
CA ASN A 26 -16.23 31.56 5.87
C ASN A 26 -17.76 31.66 6.15
N GLU A 27 -18.34 30.68 6.84
CA GLU A 27 -19.76 30.74 7.26
C GLU A 27 -20.03 31.83 8.31
N ALA A 28 -19.13 32.01 9.25
CA ALA A 28 -19.25 33.06 10.27
C ALA A 28 -19.03 34.47 9.70
N HIS A 29 -18.70 34.63 8.42
CA HIS A 29 -18.34 35.91 7.78
C HIS A 29 -17.22 36.67 8.54
N ILE A 30 -16.37 35.94 9.27
CA ILE A 30 -15.22 36.49 9.99
C ILE A 30 -14.11 36.70 8.99
N ASN A 31 -13.88 37.94 8.59
CA ASN A 31 -12.69 38.29 7.80
C ASN A 31 -11.44 38.08 8.65
N PRO A 32 -10.52 37.19 8.25
CA PRO A 32 -9.26 36.93 9.00
C PRO A 32 -8.47 38.21 9.29
N ASP A 33 -8.58 39.21 8.41
CA ASP A 33 -7.90 40.51 8.53
C ASP A 33 -8.41 41.38 9.70
N GLN A 34 -9.56 41.03 10.28
CA GLN A 34 -10.15 41.76 11.41
C GLN A 34 -9.71 41.19 12.78
N VAL A 35 -9.12 39.99 12.80
CA VAL A 35 -8.59 39.41 14.02
C VAL A 35 -7.19 39.99 14.27
N GLY A 36 -7.05 40.82 15.28
CA GLY A 36 -5.81 41.58 15.56
C GLY A 36 -4.54 40.73 15.64
N GLN A 37 -4.63 39.48 16.14
CA GLN A 37 -3.51 38.54 16.16
C GLN A 37 -3.14 38.01 14.76
N VAL A 38 -4.12 37.80 13.88
CA VAL A 38 -3.89 37.38 12.50
C VAL A 38 -3.22 38.52 11.73
N ARG A 39 -3.68 39.76 11.95
CA ARG A 39 -3.11 40.94 11.31
C ARG A 39 -1.66 41.21 11.73
N SER A 40 -1.33 41.05 13.02
CA SER A 40 0.05 41.20 13.50
C SER A 40 0.97 40.11 12.94
N THR A 41 0.49 38.88 12.83
CA THR A 41 1.23 37.78 12.22
C THR A 41 1.41 37.99 10.72
N ALA A 42 0.37 38.43 10.02
CA ALA A 42 0.44 38.76 8.58
C ALA A 42 1.41 39.90 8.28
N THR A 43 1.50 40.93 9.13
CA THR A 43 2.47 42.02 8.97
C THR A 43 3.92 41.61 9.27
N LEU A 44 4.14 40.66 10.15
CA LEU A 44 5.45 40.03 10.36
C LEU A 44 5.86 39.20 9.14
N LEU A 45 4.95 38.37 8.63
CA LEU A 45 5.16 37.56 7.43
C LEU A 45 5.42 38.41 6.17
N ALA A 46 4.79 39.59 6.04
CA ALA A 46 5.02 40.49 4.93
C ALA A 46 6.43 41.13 4.89
N ARG A 47 7.19 41.00 5.98
CA ARG A 47 8.59 41.51 6.08
C ARG A 47 9.63 40.41 5.83
N THR A 48 9.24 39.16 5.78
CA THR A 48 10.12 38.00 5.57
C THR A 48 10.12 37.58 4.10
N PRO A 49 11.21 37.00 3.59
CA PRO A 49 11.21 36.39 2.25
C PRO A 49 10.13 35.31 2.16
N VAL A 50 9.31 35.34 1.13
CA VAL A 50 8.21 34.39 0.87
C VAL A 50 8.65 32.93 1.01
N ALA A 51 9.90 32.65 0.66
CA ALA A 51 10.48 31.30 0.82
C ALA A 51 10.61 30.88 2.29
N LEU A 52 10.94 31.80 3.20
CA LEU A 52 11.06 31.51 4.62
C LEU A 52 9.69 31.25 5.24
N ASP A 53 8.69 32.04 4.87
CA ASP A 53 7.31 31.86 5.33
C ASP A 53 6.75 30.51 4.88
N ALA A 54 6.98 30.13 3.63
CA ALA A 54 6.59 28.83 3.08
C ALA A 54 7.23 27.67 3.88
N VAL A 55 8.52 27.81 4.22
CA VAL A 55 9.24 26.82 5.04
C VAL A 55 8.63 26.73 6.44
N VAL A 56 8.37 27.86 7.09
CA VAL A 56 7.75 27.89 8.43
C VAL A 56 6.38 27.24 8.43
N VAL A 57 5.52 27.57 7.45
CA VAL A 57 4.19 26.96 7.30
C VAL A 57 4.31 25.45 7.10
N VAL A 58 5.20 24.98 6.24
CA VAL A 58 5.42 23.56 6.01
C VAL A 58 5.88 22.86 7.28
N VAL A 59 6.84 23.44 8.03
CA VAL A 59 7.32 22.86 9.28
C VAL A 59 6.22 22.78 10.33
N VAL A 60 5.42 23.85 10.50
CA VAL A 60 4.27 23.85 11.42
C VAL A 60 3.26 22.76 11.04
N LEU A 61 2.90 22.65 9.76
CA LEU A 61 1.99 21.61 9.29
C LEU A 61 2.53 20.20 9.53
N LEU A 62 3.84 19.98 9.33
CA LEU A 62 4.49 18.70 9.60
C LEU A 62 4.47 18.35 11.10
N VAL A 63 4.74 19.33 11.97
CA VAL A 63 4.69 19.13 13.44
C VAL A 63 3.27 18.81 13.89
N LEU A 64 2.28 19.54 13.41
CA LEU A 64 0.86 19.28 13.69
C LEU A 64 0.46 17.88 13.19
N ALA A 65 0.82 17.54 11.96
CA ALA A 65 0.54 16.23 11.38
C ALA A 65 1.18 15.10 12.22
N ALA A 66 2.43 15.26 12.64
CA ALA A 66 3.12 14.30 13.51
C ALA A 66 2.43 14.16 14.88
N THR A 67 2.02 15.27 15.47
CA THR A 67 1.33 15.29 16.77
C THR A 67 -0.02 14.60 16.69
N PHE A 68 -0.87 14.97 15.72
CA PHE A 68 -2.18 14.33 15.51
C PHE A 68 -2.06 12.86 15.13
N SER A 69 -1.05 12.51 14.29
CA SER A 69 -0.78 11.13 13.93
C SER A 69 -0.38 10.30 15.16
N THR A 70 0.45 10.86 16.02
CA THR A 70 0.89 10.19 17.26
C THR A 70 -0.27 10.04 18.24
N ALA A 71 -1.06 11.07 18.44
CA ALA A 71 -2.25 11.01 19.29
C ALA A 71 -3.26 9.98 18.77
N GLY A 72 -3.56 10.02 17.48
CA GLY A 72 -4.46 9.04 16.84
C GLY A 72 -3.94 7.60 16.94
N TYR A 73 -2.63 7.41 16.78
CA TYR A 73 -2.00 6.10 16.95
C TYR A 73 -2.14 5.61 18.41
N LEU A 74 -1.87 6.47 19.40
CA LEU A 74 -2.03 6.13 20.81
C LEU A 74 -3.48 5.75 21.14
N LEU A 75 -4.44 6.54 20.69
CA LEU A 75 -5.87 6.28 20.92
C LEU A 75 -6.32 4.96 20.27
N ALA A 76 -5.88 4.69 19.04
CA ALA A 76 -6.30 3.51 18.27
C ALA A 76 -5.64 2.21 18.74
N PHE A 77 -4.38 2.26 19.19
CA PHE A 77 -3.57 1.06 19.48
C PHE A 77 -3.16 0.95 20.95
N TRP A 78 -3.76 1.74 21.83
CA TRP A 78 -3.53 1.62 23.26
C TRP A 78 -3.88 0.22 23.76
N GLY A 79 -3.01 -0.36 24.57
CA GLY A 79 -3.24 -1.68 25.14
C GLY A 79 -3.30 -2.80 24.11
N PHE A 80 -2.71 -2.62 22.90
CA PHE A 80 -2.70 -3.64 21.85
C PHE A 80 -2.15 -4.96 22.39
N ARG A 81 -2.96 -6.04 22.26
CA ARG A 81 -2.59 -7.38 22.64
C ARG A 81 -3.09 -8.35 21.57
N LEU A 82 -2.20 -9.22 21.13
CA LEU A 82 -2.52 -10.41 20.33
C LEU A 82 -2.30 -11.63 21.23
N THR A 83 -3.36 -12.40 21.46
CA THR A 83 -3.31 -13.62 22.28
C THR A 83 -3.85 -14.80 21.50
N ARG A 84 -3.18 -15.96 21.65
CA ARG A 84 -3.66 -17.24 21.15
C ARG A 84 -4.34 -17.97 22.31
N HIS A 85 -5.57 -18.40 22.12
CA HIS A 85 -6.31 -19.16 23.11
C HIS A 85 -6.30 -20.65 22.79
N PRO A 86 -6.35 -21.51 23.81
CA PRO A 86 -6.60 -22.94 23.62
C PRO A 86 -7.89 -23.15 22.81
N GLY A 87 -7.85 -23.97 21.77
CA GLY A 87 -8.98 -24.16 20.85
C GLY A 87 -8.81 -23.45 19.50
N GLY A 88 -7.60 -22.95 19.17
CA GLY A 88 -7.26 -22.46 17.84
C GLY A 88 -7.94 -21.12 17.51
N THR A 89 -7.96 -20.20 18.46
CA THR A 89 -8.47 -18.86 18.24
C THR A 89 -7.43 -17.79 18.57
N LEU A 90 -7.30 -16.80 17.67
CA LEU A 90 -6.49 -15.60 17.88
C LEU A 90 -7.41 -14.45 18.30
N ARG A 91 -7.06 -13.79 19.38
CA ARG A 91 -7.79 -12.61 19.87
C ARG A 91 -6.91 -11.37 19.80
N VAL A 92 -7.40 -10.35 19.09
CA VAL A 92 -6.78 -9.03 19.00
C VAL A 92 -7.61 -8.07 19.83
N GLN A 93 -6.97 -7.35 20.76
CA GLN A 93 -7.58 -6.30 21.56
C GLN A 93 -6.80 -5.01 21.40
N ARG A 94 -7.50 -3.86 21.27
CA ARG A 94 -6.89 -2.54 21.14
C ARG A 94 -7.88 -1.43 21.46
N GLY A 95 -7.33 -0.24 21.77
CA GLY A 95 -8.07 1.01 21.89
C GLY A 95 -8.13 1.56 23.32
N LEU A 96 -8.04 2.89 23.43
CA LEU A 96 -8.07 3.60 24.70
C LEU A 96 -9.49 4.04 25.08
N LEU A 97 -10.13 4.81 24.20
CA LEU A 97 -11.50 5.32 24.45
C LEU A 97 -12.56 4.28 24.12
N THR A 98 -12.34 3.52 23.06
CA THR A 98 -13.23 2.43 22.63
C THR A 98 -12.39 1.17 22.50
N THR A 99 -12.59 0.22 23.39
CA THR A 99 -11.91 -1.07 23.29
C THR A 99 -12.55 -1.92 22.19
N ARG A 100 -11.75 -2.29 21.23
CA ARG A 100 -12.13 -3.20 20.15
C ARG A 100 -11.48 -4.55 20.37
N SER A 101 -12.28 -5.61 20.38
CA SER A 101 -11.84 -6.99 20.48
C SER A 101 -12.35 -7.76 19.28
N VAL A 102 -11.45 -8.40 18.55
CA VAL A 102 -11.77 -9.27 17.43
C VAL A 102 -11.20 -10.66 17.72
N THR A 103 -12.02 -11.68 17.54
CA THR A 103 -11.62 -13.08 17.67
C THR A 103 -11.61 -13.70 16.28
N LEU A 104 -10.51 -14.33 15.91
CA LEU A 104 -10.27 -14.97 14.63
C LEU A 104 -10.00 -16.46 14.86
N GLU A 105 -10.77 -17.33 14.25
CA GLU A 105 -10.49 -18.77 14.25
C GLU A 105 -9.32 -19.07 13.31
N GLU A 106 -8.32 -19.82 13.78
CA GLU A 106 -7.13 -20.19 13.00
C GLU A 106 -7.49 -20.98 11.73
N ARG A 107 -8.51 -21.81 11.78
CA ARG A 107 -9.03 -22.54 10.60
C ARG A 107 -9.56 -21.64 9.49
N ARG A 108 -9.94 -20.39 9.82
CA ARG A 108 -10.38 -19.36 8.85
C ARG A 108 -9.23 -18.53 8.30
N LEU A 109 -8.05 -18.68 8.88
CA LEU A 109 -6.86 -17.99 8.42
C LEU A 109 -6.37 -18.60 7.11
N ARG A 110 -6.30 -17.79 6.07
CA ARG A 110 -5.80 -18.18 4.74
C ARG A 110 -4.40 -17.69 4.47
N GLY A 111 -3.86 -16.86 5.36
CA GLY A 111 -2.52 -16.31 5.24
C GLY A 111 -2.34 -15.02 6.01
N VAL A 112 -1.23 -14.35 5.72
CA VAL A 112 -0.89 -13.04 6.29
C VAL A 112 -0.39 -12.11 5.20
N GLU A 113 -0.54 -10.81 5.43
CA GLU A 113 0.01 -9.76 4.57
C GLU A 113 0.84 -8.80 5.40
N VAL A 114 2.12 -8.67 5.08
CA VAL A 114 3.01 -7.64 5.64
C VAL A 114 2.96 -6.43 4.72
N ARG A 115 2.60 -5.27 5.27
CA ARG A 115 2.51 -3.99 4.55
C ARG A 115 3.55 -3.01 5.04
N GLU A 116 4.27 -2.45 4.09
CA GLU A 116 5.32 -1.45 4.29
C GLU A 116 4.98 -0.17 3.50
N PRO A 117 4.06 0.69 3.99
CA PRO A 117 3.85 2.00 3.38
C PRO A 117 5.16 2.78 3.33
N LEU A 118 5.37 3.60 2.30
CA LEU A 118 6.64 4.27 2.02
C LEU A 118 7.22 4.99 3.24
N LEU A 119 6.41 5.82 3.91
CA LEU A 119 6.85 6.56 5.10
C LEU A 119 7.28 5.62 6.24
N LEU A 120 6.53 4.54 6.43
CA LEU A 120 6.84 3.55 7.46
C LEU A 120 8.09 2.74 7.10
N ARG A 121 8.25 2.40 5.81
CA ARG A 121 9.40 1.66 5.26
C ARG A 121 10.71 2.43 5.40
N VAL A 122 10.70 3.75 5.20
CA VAL A 122 11.90 4.61 5.37
C VAL A 122 12.46 4.50 6.78
N VAL A 123 11.60 4.35 7.78
CA VAL A 123 12.02 4.17 9.19
C VAL A 123 12.13 2.70 9.61
N GLY A 124 12.07 1.76 8.65
CA GLY A 124 12.18 0.33 8.90
C GLY A 124 10.98 -0.28 9.61
N GLY A 125 9.80 0.30 9.42
CA GLY A 125 8.55 -0.17 10.01
C GLY A 125 7.66 -0.91 9.01
N ALA A 126 6.80 -1.78 9.56
CA ALA A 126 5.76 -2.52 8.84
C ALA A 126 4.55 -2.76 9.74
N ARG A 127 3.48 -3.26 9.15
CA ARG A 127 2.29 -3.78 9.86
C ARG A 127 1.93 -5.15 9.31
N CYS A 128 1.38 -6.02 10.16
CA CYS A 128 0.95 -7.35 9.79
C CYS A 128 -0.57 -7.46 9.85
N ILE A 129 -1.17 -8.06 8.82
CA ILE A 129 -2.61 -8.18 8.63
C ILE A 129 -2.93 -9.65 8.37
N ALA A 130 -3.97 -10.18 9.03
CA ALA A 130 -4.49 -11.51 8.75
C ALA A 130 -5.30 -11.54 7.46
N ILE A 131 -5.08 -12.53 6.63
CA ILE A 131 -5.93 -12.86 5.50
C ILE A 131 -6.84 -14.00 5.95
N ALA A 132 -8.10 -13.70 6.26
CA ALA A 132 -9.03 -14.70 6.78
C ALA A 132 -10.39 -14.62 6.10
N THR A 133 -11.14 -15.73 6.16
CA THR A 133 -12.50 -15.78 5.62
C THR A 133 -13.51 -15.21 6.60
N GLY A 134 -14.57 -14.56 6.10
CA GLY A 134 -15.67 -14.06 6.91
C GLY A 134 -15.41 -12.77 7.68
N LEU A 135 -14.25 -12.15 7.51
CA LEU A 135 -14.02 -10.80 8.01
C LEU A 135 -14.67 -9.80 7.05
N ARG A 136 -15.68 -9.08 7.53
CA ARG A 136 -16.28 -7.98 6.76
C ARG A 136 -15.24 -6.87 6.56
N GLU A 137 -15.13 -6.35 5.35
CA GLU A 137 -14.40 -5.11 5.08
C GLU A 137 -14.98 -3.99 5.95
N ASN A 138 -14.27 -3.66 7.01
CA ASN A 138 -14.65 -2.54 7.84
C ASN A 138 -14.21 -1.25 7.14
N ARG A 139 -15.18 -0.38 6.81
CA ARG A 139 -14.94 0.96 6.30
C ARG A 139 -14.04 1.71 7.28
N GLY A 140 -12.76 1.73 7.07
CA GLY A 140 -11.93 2.69 7.80
C GLY A 140 -10.54 2.33 8.20
N SER A 141 -10.05 1.11 8.23
CA SER A 141 -8.63 0.94 8.59
C SER A 141 -7.88 -0.04 7.77
N ASP A 142 -8.20 -1.14 7.38
CA ASP A 142 -7.33 -2.02 6.58
C ASP A 142 -8.20 -2.91 5.67
N LYS A 143 -8.36 -2.44 4.41
CA LYS A 143 -9.07 -3.21 3.40
C LYS A 143 -8.47 -4.61 3.31
N GLY A 144 -9.30 -5.63 3.53
CA GLY A 144 -8.97 -7.01 3.24
C GLY A 144 -8.52 -7.90 4.40
N GLY A 145 -8.54 -7.45 5.66
CA GLY A 145 -8.17 -8.31 6.78
C GLY A 145 -8.18 -7.64 8.15
N GLU A 146 -7.92 -8.40 9.21
CA GLU A 146 -7.77 -7.87 10.57
C GLU A 146 -6.31 -7.63 10.90
N LEU A 147 -6.04 -6.51 11.56
CA LEU A 147 -4.70 -6.11 11.94
C LEU A 147 -4.17 -6.99 13.07
N LEU A 148 -3.16 -7.79 12.78
CA LEU A 148 -2.44 -8.63 13.74
C LEU A 148 -1.35 -7.88 14.48
N GLN A 149 -0.81 -6.81 13.85
CA GLN A 149 0.22 -5.97 14.45
C GLN A 149 0.12 -4.56 13.91
N PRO A 150 0.07 -3.54 14.79
CA PRO A 150 0.14 -2.14 14.41
C PRO A 150 1.52 -1.77 13.84
N PRO A 151 1.67 -0.57 13.27
CA PRO A 151 2.97 -0.07 12.81
C PRO A 151 4.07 -0.27 13.85
N ALA A 152 5.04 -1.12 13.52
CA ALA A 152 6.14 -1.53 14.39
C ALA A 152 7.37 -1.90 13.53
N PRO A 153 8.53 -2.24 14.11
CA PRO A 153 9.68 -2.68 13.34
C PRO A 153 9.36 -3.85 12.41
N LEU A 154 9.92 -3.85 11.19
CA LEU A 154 9.71 -4.91 10.18
C LEU A 154 10.00 -6.31 10.77
N ALA A 155 11.08 -6.45 11.55
CA ALA A 155 11.42 -7.71 12.19
C ALA A 155 10.32 -8.24 13.15
N GLN A 156 9.57 -7.33 13.79
CA GLN A 156 8.40 -7.74 14.58
C GLN A 156 7.24 -8.22 13.70
N ALA A 157 7.01 -7.59 12.54
CA ALA A 157 5.97 -8.03 11.62
C ALA A 157 6.23 -9.47 11.14
N HIS A 158 7.48 -9.79 10.81
CA HIS A 158 7.90 -11.14 10.47
C HIS A 158 7.74 -12.13 11.63
N ARG A 159 8.10 -11.74 12.87
CA ARG A 159 7.87 -12.58 14.06
C ARG A 159 6.39 -12.87 14.29
N VAL A 160 5.54 -11.87 14.13
CA VAL A 160 4.09 -12.04 14.29
C VAL A 160 3.54 -12.91 13.16
N ALA A 161 4.01 -12.74 11.92
CA ALA A 161 3.66 -13.61 10.81
C ALA A 161 4.03 -15.07 11.13
N ALA A 162 5.26 -15.32 11.58
CA ALA A 162 5.71 -16.65 12.00
C ALA A 162 4.88 -17.23 13.14
N LEU A 163 4.61 -16.44 14.19
CA LEU A 163 3.78 -16.90 15.33
C LEU A 163 2.37 -17.30 14.90
N VAL A 164 1.79 -16.54 13.98
CA VAL A 164 0.42 -16.77 13.49
C VAL A 164 0.37 -17.96 12.52
N LEU A 165 1.43 -18.19 11.75
CA LEU A 165 1.55 -19.29 10.78
C LEU A 165 2.35 -20.48 11.34
N GLU A 166 2.18 -20.77 12.63
CA GLU A 166 2.68 -21.99 13.29
C GLU A 166 4.22 -22.14 13.27
N GLY A 167 4.94 -21.01 13.35
CA GLY A 167 6.40 -20.96 13.40
C GLY A 167 7.08 -20.74 12.06
N ILE A 168 6.33 -20.68 10.97
CA ILE A 168 6.85 -20.46 9.61
C ILE A 168 6.69 -18.98 9.25
N ASP A 169 7.75 -18.35 8.75
CA ASP A 169 7.68 -17.01 8.14
C ASP A 169 7.89 -17.06 6.63
N PRO A 170 6.85 -17.33 5.84
CA PRO A 170 7.00 -17.33 4.39
C PRO A 170 7.22 -15.95 3.81
N THR A 171 6.85 -14.88 4.55
CA THR A 171 6.99 -13.49 4.06
C THR A 171 8.43 -13.00 4.03
N GLY A 172 9.33 -13.61 4.80
CA GLY A 172 10.77 -13.35 4.82
C GLY A 172 11.57 -14.18 3.83
N GLY A 173 10.94 -15.15 3.15
CA GLY A 173 11.58 -16.07 2.22
C GLY A 173 12.15 -15.40 0.95
N ALA A 174 13.07 -16.10 0.29
CA ALA A 174 13.60 -15.67 -1.00
C ALA A 174 12.51 -15.79 -2.07
N LEU A 175 12.27 -14.70 -2.80
CA LEU A 175 11.29 -14.63 -3.88
C LEU A 175 11.99 -14.56 -5.23
N ARG A 176 11.44 -15.22 -6.24
CA ARG A 176 11.88 -15.07 -7.62
C ARG A 176 11.61 -13.66 -8.11
N ALA A 177 12.63 -13.02 -8.69
CA ALA A 177 12.50 -11.73 -9.33
C ALA A 177 11.87 -11.89 -10.71
N HIS A 178 11.12 -10.89 -11.15
CA HIS A 178 10.55 -10.88 -12.49
C HIS A 178 11.62 -10.53 -13.53
N GLY A 179 11.48 -11.07 -14.73
CA GLY A 179 12.45 -10.91 -15.81
C GLY A 179 12.55 -9.46 -16.37
N PRO A 180 13.48 -9.22 -17.31
CA PRO A 180 13.74 -7.88 -17.87
C PRO A 180 12.54 -7.31 -18.66
N ALA A 181 11.66 -8.13 -19.18
CA ALA A 181 10.44 -7.70 -19.86
C ALA A 181 9.50 -6.96 -18.88
N ALA A 182 9.36 -7.45 -17.64
CA ALA A 182 8.60 -6.80 -16.58
C ALA A 182 9.25 -5.48 -16.17
N GLN A 183 10.57 -5.43 -16.06
CA GLN A 183 11.33 -4.21 -15.77
C GLN A 183 11.07 -3.15 -16.83
N ARG A 184 11.32 -3.47 -18.10
CA ARG A 184 11.10 -2.54 -19.22
C ARG A 184 9.68 -1.98 -19.23
N ARG A 185 8.69 -2.84 -19.01
CA ARG A 185 7.29 -2.43 -18.96
C ARG A 185 7.00 -1.40 -17.87
N ARG A 186 7.61 -1.56 -16.66
CA ARG A 186 7.46 -0.60 -15.56
C ARG A 186 8.03 0.76 -15.92
N TYR A 187 9.23 0.79 -16.50
CA TYR A 187 9.86 2.04 -16.95
C TYR A 187 9.07 2.70 -18.07
N VAL A 188 8.68 1.96 -19.10
CA VAL A 188 7.89 2.50 -20.23
C VAL A 188 6.57 3.12 -19.75
N ARG A 189 5.87 2.47 -18.83
CA ARG A 189 4.60 3.02 -18.28
C ARG A 189 4.84 4.28 -17.45
N ALA A 190 5.82 4.29 -16.56
CA ALA A 190 6.08 5.43 -15.68
C ALA A 190 6.59 6.64 -16.48
N LEU A 191 7.56 6.42 -17.37
CA LEU A 191 8.09 7.48 -18.24
C LEU A 191 7.05 7.96 -19.24
N GLY A 192 6.24 7.06 -19.79
CA GLY A 192 5.18 7.41 -20.73
C GLY A 192 4.14 8.34 -20.08
N ILE A 193 3.72 8.07 -18.84
CA ILE A 193 2.80 8.95 -18.11
C ILE A 193 3.48 10.30 -17.81
N ALA A 194 4.73 10.30 -17.31
CA ALA A 194 5.45 11.53 -17.02
C ALA A 194 5.64 12.39 -18.27
N LEU A 195 6.07 11.77 -19.38
CA LEU A 195 6.26 12.47 -20.66
C LEU A 195 4.94 13.01 -21.21
N ALA A 196 3.86 12.23 -21.16
CA ALA A 196 2.54 12.68 -21.58
C ALA A 196 2.09 13.90 -20.78
N THR A 197 2.32 13.91 -19.46
CA THR A 197 2.00 15.07 -18.59
C THR A 197 2.79 16.30 -19.01
N VAL A 198 4.11 16.17 -19.21
CA VAL A 198 4.96 17.28 -19.70
C VAL A 198 4.45 17.79 -21.04
N THR A 199 4.20 16.89 -22.01
CA THR A 199 3.71 17.23 -23.34
C THR A 199 2.39 18.01 -23.28
N VAL A 200 1.43 17.55 -22.47
CA VAL A 200 0.14 18.24 -22.31
C VAL A 200 0.33 19.64 -21.74
N LEU A 201 1.18 19.82 -20.72
CA LEU A 201 1.43 21.14 -20.13
C LEU A 201 2.13 22.09 -21.10
N VAL A 202 3.07 21.58 -21.91
CA VAL A 202 3.71 22.36 -22.98
C VAL A 202 2.69 22.77 -24.04
N LEU A 203 1.81 21.87 -24.47
CA LEU A 203 0.76 22.20 -25.42
C LEU A 203 -0.22 23.25 -24.87
N LEU A 204 -0.62 23.13 -23.62
CA LEU A 204 -1.46 24.13 -22.95
C LEU A 204 -0.77 25.49 -22.89
N ARG A 205 0.55 25.52 -22.68
CA ARG A 205 1.34 26.75 -22.72
C ARG A 205 1.31 27.39 -24.11
N VAL A 206 1.57 26.59 -25.15
CA VAL A 206 1.68 27.09 -26.53
C VAL A 206 0.31 27.52 -27.08
N VAL A 207 -0.74 26.71 -26.85
CA VAL A 207 -2.06 26.93 -27.47
C VAL A 207 -2.95 27.85 -26.64
N ALA A 208 -2.93 27.72 -25.31
CA ALA A 208 -3.86 28.42 -24.39
C ALA A 208 -3.18 29.54 -23.58
N GLY A 209 -1.89 29.82 -23.80
CA GLY A 209 -1.18 30.85 -23.05
C GLY A 209 -1.00 30.56 -21.56
N PHE A 210 -1.04 29.28 -21.17
CA PHE A 210 -0.90 28.88 -19.77
C PHE A 210 0.44 29.34 -19.17
N PRO A 211 0.55 29.60 -17.85
CA PRO A 211 1.81 29.99 -17.22
C PRO A 211 2.96 29.00 -17.50
N ASP A 212 4.21 29.47 -17.43
CA ASP A 212 5.39 28.65 -17.72
C ASP A 212 5.76 27.69 -16.56
N TRP A 213 5.51 28.08 -15.32
CA TRP A 213 5.95 27.34 -14.15
C TRP A 213 5.43 25.88 -14.03
N PRO A 214 4.20 25.52 -14.49
CA PRO A 214 3.73 24.13 -14.34
C PRO A 214 4.51 23.14 -15.21
N TRP A 215 4.85 23.51 -16.45
CA TRP A 215 5.59 22.58 -17.30
C TRP A 215 7.05 22.45 -16.87
N TRP A 216 7.70 23.52 -16.41
CA TRP A 216 9.03 23.44 -15.80
C TRP A 216 9.03 22.53 -14.57
N LEU A 217 8.06 22.69 -13.69
CA LEU A 217 7.91 21.86 -12.50
C LEU A 217 7.64 20.40 -12.87
N SER A 218 6.90 20.14 -13.95
CA SER A 218 6.59 18.79 -14.41
C SER A 218 7.82 17.99 -14.87
N LEU A 219 8.93 18.66 -15.23
CA LEU A 219 10.18 17.97 -15.56
C LEU A 219 10.72 17.16 -14.38
N LEU A 220 10.41 17.55 -13.13
CA LEU A 220 10.76 16.79 -11.94
C LEU A 220 10.03 15.44 -11.86
N LEU A 221 8.94 15.26 -12.61
CA LEU A 221 8.25 13.97 -12.72
C LEU A 221 9.12 12.91 -13.42
N LEU A 222 10.04 13.30 -14.30
CA LEU A 222 10.88 12.35 -15.04
C LEU A 222 11.82 11.57 -14.10
N PRO A 223 12.69 12.22 -13.29
CA PRO A 223 13.50 11.48 -12.32
C PRO A 223 12.64 10.75 -11.28
N GLY A 224 11.52 11.33 -10.86
CA GLY A 224 10.56 10.67 -9.98
C GLY A 224 9.96 9.41 -10.60
N ALA A 225 9.62 9.42 -11.88
CA ALA A 225 9.11 8.27 -12.61
C ALA A 225 10.15 7.16 -12.74
N VAL A 226 11.42 7.51 -13.00
CA VAL A 226 12.54 6.56 -13.05
C VAL A 226 12.72 5.88 -11.70
N TRP A 227 12.79 6.65 -10.62
CA TRP A 227 12.91 6.13 -9.27
C TRP A 227 11.72 5.22 -8.90
N LEU A 228 10.50 5.68 -9.16
CA LEU A 228 9.27 4.93 -8.86
C LEU A 228 9.19 3.63 -9.68
N ALA A 229 9.59 3.65 -10.96
CA ALA A 229 9.64 2.45 -11.80
C ALA A 229 10.63 1.43 -11.26
N GLY A 230 11.83 1.89 -10.86
CA GLY A 230 12.87 1.05 -10.27
C GLY A 230 12.42 0.43 -8.94
N ASP A 231 11.83 1.22 -8.03
CA ASP A 231 11.32 0.71 -6.76
C ASP A 231 10.15 -0.27 -6.97
N ARG A 232 9.23 0.01 -7.90
CA ARG A 232 8.14 -0.90 -8.28
C ARG A 232 8.64 -2.22 -8.86
N TYR A 233 9.71 -2.20 -9.63
CA TYR A 233 10.31 -3.42 -10.16
C TYR A 233 11.00 -4.22 -9.07
N ARG A 234 11.83 -3.58 -8.23
CA ARG A 234 12.51 -4.24 -7.10
C ARG A 234 11.55 -4.82 -6.07
N ALA A 235 10.35 -4.25 -5.97
CA ALA A 235 9.30 -4.77 -5.10
C ALA A 235 8.58 -6.00 -5.68
N LEU A 236 8.73 -6.32 -6.98
CA LEU A 236 8.10 -7.50 -7.55
C LEU A 236 8.84 -8.76 -7.12
N GLY A 237 8.08 -9.73 -6.67
CA GLY A 237 8.60 -11.05 -6.33
C GLY A 237 7.46 -12.03 -6.11
N HIS A 238 7.68 -13.28 -6.42
CA HIS A 238 6.75 -14.37 -6.17
C HIS A 238 7.49 -15.68 -5.89
N GLY A 239 6.80 -16.62 -5.31
CA GLY A 239 7.34 -17.96 -5.05
C GLY A 239 6.42 -18.78 -4.18
N ILE A 240 6.77 -20.04 -4.01
CA ILE A 240 6.15 -20.93 -3.04
C ILE A 240 7.17 -21.19 -1.93
N VAL A 241 6.79 -20.91 -0.70
CA VAL A 241 7.60 -21.11 0.50
C VAL A 241 6.77 -21.88 1.52
N ASP A 242 7.20 -23.07 1.88
CA ASP A 242 6.58 -23.92 2.90
C ASP A 242 5.05 -24.10 2.75
N GLY A 243 4.58 -24.32 1.51
CA GLY A 243 3.16 -24.48 1.22
C GLY A 243 2.35 -23.18 1.17
N TYR A 244 3.02 -22.04 1.15
CA TYR A 244 2.40 -20.73 0.95
C TYR A 244 2.81 -20.13 -0.39
N LEU A 245 1.83 -19.66 -1.14
CA LEU A 245 2.07 -18.78 -2.28
C LEU A 245 2.42 -17.39 -1.74
N VAL A 246 3.64 -16.97 -1.94
CA VAL A 246 4.12 -15.65 -1.53
C VAL A 246 4.20 -14.75 -2.73
N ARG A 247 3.61 -13.58 -2.61
CA ARG A 247 3.74 -12.50 -3.59
C ARG A 247 4.16 -11.20 -2.94
N ARG A 248 5.04 -10.45 -3.58
CA ARG A 248 5.42 -9.10 -3.18
C ARG A 248 5.22 -8.14 -4.33
N LEU A 249 4.57 -7.00 -4.04
CA LEU A 249 4.33 -5.94 -5.01
C LEU A 249 4.11 -4.59 -4.33
N GLY A 250 4.08 -3.53 -5.13
CA GLY A 250 3.83 -2.16 -4.67
C GLY A 250 5.13 -1.38 -4.44
N SER A 251 5.00 -0.05 -4.43
CA SER A 251 6.11 0.88 -4.19
C SER A 251 5.76 1.82 -3.03
N ILE A 252 4.73 2.64 -3.20
CA ILE A 252 4.25 3.53 -2.13
C ILE A 252 3.69 2.72 -0.94
N ASP A 253 3.02 1.61 -1.23
CA ASP A 253 2.57 0.62 -0.24
C ASP A 253 3.05 -0.75 -0.70
N ARG A 254 4.23 -1.16 -0.21
CA ARG A 254 4.79 -2.49 -0.49
C ARG A 254 4.02 -3.52 0.32
N ARG A 255 3.54 -4.55 -0.35
CA ARG A 255 2.74 -5.62 0.24
C ARG A 255 3.36 -6.96 -0.07
N THR A 256 3.70 -7.70 0.97
CA THR A 256 4.11 -9.09 0.88
C THR A 256 3.01 -9.94 1.47
N ALA A 257 2.28 -10.66 0.62
CA ALA A 257 1.20 -11.54 1.04
C ALA A 257 1.65 -13.00 0.89
N ALA A 258 1.46 -13.77 1.95
CA ALA A 258 1.63 -15.21 1.98
C ALA A 258 0.26 -15.86 2.13
N LEU A 259 -0.16 -16.62 1.11
CA LEU A 259 -1.43 -17.32 1.05
C LEU A 259 -1.20 -18.84 1.16
N ARG A 260 -1.93 -19.51 2.02
CA ARG A 260 -1.93 -20.97 2.06
C ARG A 260 -2.38 -21.53 0.70
N CYS A 261 -1.61 -22.44 0.15
CA CYS A 261 -1.92 -23.04 -1.15
C CYS A 261 -3.24 -23.82 -1.13
N ASP A 262 -3.58 -24.47 0.00
CA ASP A 262 -4.86 -25.16 0.22
C ASP A 262 -6.07 -24.20 0.30
N GLY A 263 -5.81 -22.91 0.52
CA GLY A 263 -6.82 -21.87 0.56
C GLY A 263 -7.09 -21.21 -0.80
N ILE A 264 -6.39 -21.62 -1.86
CA ILE A 264 -6.60 -21.13 -3.22
C ILE A 264 -7.73 -21.93 -3.87
N ILE A 265 -8.80 -21.23 -4.25
CA ILE A 265 -10.00 -21.81 -4.83
C ILE A 265 -9.86 -21.97 -6.34
N GLY A 266 -9.14 -21.06 -6.97
CA GLY A 266 -9.00 -21.04 -8.42
C GLY A 266 -7.97 -20.05 -8.90
N TRP A 267 -7.65 -20.14 -10.20
CA TRP A 267 -6.73 -19.28 -10.89
C TRP A 267 -7.44 -18.49 -11.97
N ARG A 268 -7.08 -17.23 -12.10
CA ARG A 268 -7.46 -16.39 -13.24
C ARG A 268 -6.20 -15.85 -13.90
N ILE A 269 -6.02 -16.11 -15.17
CA ILE A 269 -4.93 -15.57 -15.97
C ILE A 269 -5.49 -14.41 -16.78
N HIS A 270 -4.90 -13.24 -16.62
CA HIS A 270 -5.25 -12.05 -17.36
C HIS A 270 -4.05 -11.54 -18.14
N GLN A 271 -4.28 -11.17 -19.40
CA GLN A 271 -3.24 -10.67 -20.29
C GLN A 271 -3.73 -9.43 -21.03
N SER A 272 -3.14 -8.28 -20.74
CA SER A 272 -3.41 -7.06 -21.48
C SER A 272 -2.73 -7.10 -22.87
N PHE A 273 -3.19 -6.27 -23.80
CA PHE A 273 -2.59 -6.13 -25.13
C PHE A 273 -1.06 -5.91 -25.09
N PHE A 274 -0.59 -5.04 -24.19
CA PHE A 274 0.83 -4.77 -24.04
C PHE A 274 1.60 -5.93 -23.39
N GLN A 275 0.97 -6.71 -22.50
CA GLN A 275 1.58 -7.91 -21.92
C GLN A 275 1.73 -9.00 -22.97
N ARG A 276 0.74 -9.16 -23.83
CA ARG A 276 0.76 -10.16 -24.93
C ARG A 276 1.96 -9.97 -25.84
N ARG A 277 2.30 -8.71 -26.18
CA ARG A 277 3.45 -8.39 -27.04
C ARG A 277 4.81 -8.79 -26.47
N VAL A 278 4.91 -8.94 -25.15
CA VAL A 278 6.17 -9.24 -24.44
C VAL A 278 6.12 -10.57 -23.69
N GLY A 279 5.12 -11.41 -23.94
CA GLY A 279 4.98 -12.74 -23.35
C GLY A 279 4.71 -12.74 -21.84
N LEU A 280 4.15 -11.64 -21.29
CA LEU A 280 3.83 -11.52 -19.88
C LEU A 280 2.35 -11.76 -19.63
N VAL A 281 2.02 -12.22 -18.42
CA VAL A 281 0.66 -12.38 -17.91
C VAL A 281 0.55 -11.85 -16.49
N THR A 282 -0.66 -11.66 -16.03
CA THR A 282 -0.98 -11.46 -14.62
C THR A 282 -1.72 -12.71 -14.13
N LEU A 283 -1.08 -13.43 -13.22
CA LEU A 283 -1.69 -14.58 -12.54
C LEU A 283 -2.43 -14.07 -11.30
N VAL A 284 -3.65 -14.53 -11.10
CA VAL A 284 -4.50 -14.13 -9.97
C VAL A 284 -4.92 -15.39 -9.21
N ALA A 285 -4.47 -15.50 -7.96
CA ALA A 285 -4.95 -16.51 -7.04
C ALA A 285 -6.26 -16.05 -6.41
N THR A 286 -7.33 -16.81 -6.57
CA THR A 286 -8.63 -16.53 -5.97
C THR A 286 -8.76 -17.30 -4.66
N THR A 287 -9.16 -16.62 -3.59
CA THR A 287 -9.37 -17.19 -2.26
C THR A 287 -10.62 -16.61 -1.62
N ALA A 288 -11.21 -17.31 -0.66
CA ALA A 288 -12.34 -16.79 0.11
C ALA A 288 -11.93 -15.77 1.20
N GLY A 289 -10.62 -15.54 1.40
CA GLY A 289 -10.10 -14.66 2.43
C GLY A 289 -9.62 -13.32 1.94
N GLY A 290 -9.60 -12.33 2.81
CA GLY A 290 -9.05 -11.00 2.58
C GLY A 290 -9.72 -10.28 1.41
N HIS A 291 -8.92 -9.88 0.41
CA HIS A 291 -9.42 -9.21 -0.82
C HIS A 291 -10.08 -10.16 -1.83
N GLY A 292 -10.13 -11.46 -1.57
CA GLY A 292 -10.67 -12.46 -2.47
C GLY A 292 -9.79 -12.78 -3.69
N ALA A 293 -8.86 -11.89 -4.06
CA ALA A 293 -7.99 -12.04 -5.23
C ALA A 293 -6.60 -11.47 -4.95
N TYR A 294 -5.57 -12.26 -5.26
CA TYR A 294 -4.17 -11.88 -5.06
C TYR A 294 -3.40 -12.02 -6.36
N GLU A 295 -2.99 -10.87 -6.90
CA GLU A 295 -2.37 -10.79 -8.22
C GLU A 295 -0.86 -10.93 -8.14
N VAL A 296 -0.29 -11.71 -9.06
CA VAL A 296 1.14 -11.77 -9.39
C VAL A 296 1.30 -11.16 -10.79
N PRO A 297 1.53 -9.85 -10.91
CA PRO A 297 1.52 -9.15 -12.19
C PRO A 297 2.83 -9.27 -12.94
N ASP A 298 2.78 -9.30 -14.27
CA ASP A 298 3.95 -9.23 -15.15
C ASP A 298 4.92 -10.43 -14.99
N VAL A 299 4.39 -11.64 -14.89
CA VAL A 299 5.15 -12.90 -14.89
C VAL A 299 5.22 -13.44 -16.31
N ALA A 300 6.30 -14.13 -16.68
CA ALA A 300 6.36 -14.85 -17.95
C ALA A 300 5.27 -15.93 -18.01
N SER A 301 4.65 -16.12 -19.20
CA SER A 301 3.50 -17.01 -19.32
C SER A 301 3.80 -18.45 -18.87
N ALA A 302 4.97 -18.99 -19.20
CA ALA A 302 5.39 -20.32 -18.75
C ALA A 302 5.56 -20.38 -17.23
N GLU A 303 6.28 -19.40 -16.65
CA GLU A 303 6.54 -19.31 -15.21
C GLU A 303 5.22 -19.17 -14.40
N ALA A 304 4.23 -18.47 -14.95
CA ALA A 304 2.92 -18.33 -14.31
C ALA A 304 2.16 -19.66 -14.25
N LEU A 305 2.27 -20.50 -15.29
CA LEU A 305 1.67 -21.82 -15.33
C LEU A 305 2.37 -22.77 -14.37
N ASP A 306 3.70 -22.76 -14.35
CA ASP A 306 4.50 -23.57 -13.43
C ASP A 306 4.18 -23.20 -11.98
N LEU A 307 4.17 -21.88 -11.64
CA LEU A 307 3.82 -21.40 -10.31
C LEU A 307 2.41 -21.85 -9.88
N ALA A 308 1.45 -21.82 -10.78
CA ALA A 308 0.09 -22.21 -10.45
C ALA A 308 -0.07 -23.74 -10.32
N ALA A 309 0.67 -24.53 -11.10
CA ALA A 309 0.72 -25.98 -11.00
C ALA A 309 1.42 -26.45 -9.72
N ASP A 310 2.53 -25.78 -9.35
CA ASP A 310 3.27 -26.07 -8.13
C ASP A 310 2.47 -25.70 -6.87
N ALA A 311 1.74 -24.56 -6.90
CA ALA A 311 0.95 -24.10 -5.77
C ALA A 311 -0.25 -25.01 -5.48
N VAL A 312 -0.99 -25.42 -6.52
CA VAL A 312 -2.17 -26.29 -6.40
C VAL A 312 -2.14 -27.35 -7.50
N PRO A 313 -1.47 -28.47 -7.24
CA PRO A 313 -1.38 -29.56 -8.21
C PRO A 313 -2.77 -30.06 -8.65
N GLY A 314 -2.93 -30.26 -9.94
CA GLY A 314 -4.16 -30.78 -10.53
C GLY A 314 -5.26 -29.75 -10.84
N LEU A 315 -5.24 -28.55 -10.27
CA LEU A 315 -6.29 -27.56 -10.51
C LEU A 315 -6.31 -27.03 -11.96
N LEU A 316 -5.15 -26.94 -12.61
CA LEU A 316 -5.02 -26.50 -14.01
C LEU A 316 -5.02 -27.64 -15.03
N THR A 317 -4.76 -28.88 -14.62
CA THR A 317 -4.58 -30.03 -15.51
C THR A 317 -5.76 -30.24 -16.49
N PRO A 318 -7.04 -30.12 -16.10
CA PRO A 318 -8.16 -30.29 -17.01
C PRO A 318 -8.19 -29.26 -18.15
N PHE A 319 -7.71 -28.03 -17.86
CA PHE A 319 -7.71 -26.92 -18.83
C PHE A 319 -6.53 -26.98 -19.78
N LEU A 320 -5.37 -27.47 -19.35
CA LEU A 320 -4.18 -27.65 -20.16
C LEU A 320 -4.34 -28.83 -21.14
N ALA A 321 -4.96 -29.93 -20.71
CA ALA A 321 -5.24 -31.09 -21.56
C ALA A 321 -6.26 -30.79 -22.66
N GLY A 322 -7.17 -29.82 -22.47
CA GLY A 322 -8.14 -29.39 -23.48
C GLY A 322 -7.54 -28.52 -24.58
N ALA A 323 -6.51 -27.75 -24.29
CA ALA A 323 -5.86 -26.88 -25.29
C ALA A 323 -5.07 -27.68 -26.36
N GLY A 324 -4.54 -28.84 -25.98
CA GLY A 324 -3.84 -29.73 -26.95
C GLY A 324 -4.77 -30.46 -27.93
N ARG A 325 -6.06 -30.59 -27.61
CA ARG A 325 -7.05 -31.26 -28.48
C ARG A 325 -7.73 -30.32 -29.47
N GLN A 326 -7.64 -29.03 -29.31
CA GLN A 326 -8.20 -28.03 -30.25
C GLN A 326 -7.19 -27.56 -31.30
N ALA A 327 -5.93 -27.98 -31.19
CA ALA A 327 -4.85 -27.64 -32.13
C ALA A 327 -4.47 -28.80 -33.10
N SER A 328 -5.20 -29.90 -33.03
CA SER A 328 -5.15 -31.01 -33.98
C SER A 328 -6.47 -31.04 -34.78
#